data_132a3b7e578dd9a5c89b1735164f4e06
#
_entry.id   132a3b7e578dd9a5c89b1735164f4e06
#
_cell.length_a   1.000
_cell.length_b   1.000
_cell.length_c   1.000
_cell.angle_alpha   90.00
_cell.angle_beta   90.00
_cell.angle_gamma   90.00
#
_symmetry.space_group_name_H-M   'P 1'
#
loop_
_entity.id
_entity.type
_entity.pdbx_description
1 polymer ?
#
loop_
_entity_poly.entity_id
_entity_poly.type
_entity_poly.pdbx_seq_one_letter_code
_entity_poly.pdbx_strand_id
1 'polypeptide(L)'
;MKSTSIKPKFRNNTNSKIGLVALSTDFSIEKDFNSIILNLPIDLFVNRLPFYNPLTDKNLIKMTEQLTEVTENILPNQTLDTVAYGCTSGTIVAGVDKIINKIQLAKPNCKVTTPITSAVNALKHLSLKTVSYTHLTLPTKRIV
;
A
#
# COMPACT_ATOMS: atom_id res chain seq x y z
N MET A 1 -30.16 -22.42 38.55
CA MET A 1 -29.54 -21.26 37.90
C MET A 1 -30.15 -21.11 36.52
N LYS A 2 -30.84 -20.00 36.22
CA LYS A 2 -31.34 -19.73 34.86
C LYS A 2 -30.17 -19.24 34.00
N SER A 3 -29.79 -20.00 33.01
CA SER A 3 -28.82 -19.59 32.00
C SER A 3 -29.41 -18.48 31.14
N THR A 4 -28.85 -17.27 31.22
CA THR A 4 -29.23 -16.15 30.37
C THR A 4 -28.38 -16.28 29.08
N SER A 5 -29.01 -16.66 27.98
CA SER A 5 -28.38 -16.67 26.68
C SER A 5 -28.15 -15.22 26.23
N ILE A 6 -26.88 -14.81 26.13
CA ILE A 6 -26.50 -13.52 25.54
C ILE A 6 -26.47 -13.70 24.03
N LYS A 7 -27.36 -13.03 23.31
CA LYS A 7 -27.33 -12.97 21.86
C LYS A 7 -26.41 -11.81 21.45
N PRO A 8 -25.23 -12.07 20.83
CA PRO A 8 -24.37 -10.99 20.38
C PRO A 8 -25.06 -10.19 19.27
N LYS A 9 -24.97 -8.86 19.35
CA LYS A 9 -25.44 -7.97 18.31
C LYS A 9 -24.25 -7.57 17.45
N PHE A 10 -24.13 -8.11 16.25
CA PHE A 10 -23.09 -7.73 15.31
C PHE A 10 -23.41 -6.36 14.71
N ARG A 11 -22.42 -5.49 14.69
CA ARG A 11 -22.51 -4.21 13.99
C ARG A 11 -22.07 -4.45 12.55
N ASN A 12 -22.94 -4.17 11.59
CA ASN A 12 -22.53 -4.15 10.18
C ASN A 12 -21.53 -3.02 9.98
N ASN A 13 -20.29 -3.37 9.67
CA ASN A 13 -19.29 -2.41 9.28
C ASN A 13 -19.39 -2.17 7.77
N THR A 14 -19.71 -0.95 7.37
CA THR A 14 -19.84 -0.53 5.96
C THR A 14 -18.64 0.30 5.49
N ASN A 15 -17.59 0.40 6.32
CA ASN A 15 -16.39 1.13 5.96
C ASN A 15 -15.68 0.45 4.78
N SER A 16 -15.08 1.25 3.93
CA SER A 16 -14.16 0.75 2.90
C SER A 16 -12.93 0.11 3.53
N LYS A 17 -12.52 -1.05 3.02
CA LYS A 17 -11.38 -1.81 3.54
C LYS A 17 -10.16 -1.56 2.67
N ILE A 18 -9.16 -0.93 3.24
CA ILE A 18 -7.86 -0.71 2.59
C ILE A 18 -6.82 -1.66 3.17
N GLY A 19 -6.18 -2.44 2.31
CA GLY A 19 -4.98 -3.19 2.65
C GLY A 19 -3.74 -2.32 2.40
N LEU A 20 -2.79 -2.31 3.31
CA LEU A 20 -1.49 -1.68 3.15
C LEU A 20 -0.40 -2.74 3.23
N VAL A 21 0.36 -2.92 2.16
CA VAL A 21 1.60 -3.68 2.17
C VAL A 21 2.76 -2.72 2.38
N ALA A 22 3.21 -2.61 3.63
CA ALA A 22 4.36 -1.79 4.02
C ALA A 22 5.65 -2.59 3.97
N LEU A 23 6.82 -1.94 3.92
CA LEU A 23 8.08 -2.62 4.15
C LEU A 23 8.27 -2.89 5.66
N SER A 24 8.95 -3.99 6.01
CA SER A 24 9.24 -4.32 7.41
C SER A 24 10.05 -3.25 8.13
N THR A 25 10.80 -2.44 7.39
CA THR A 25 11.64 -1.34 7.90
C THR A 25 10.93 0.01 7.93
N ASP A 26 9.72 0.11 7.36
CA ASP A 26 8.98 1.38 7.35
C ASP A 26 8.26 1.59 8.68
N PHE A 27 8.54 2.69 9.35
CA PHE A 27 7.95 3.07 10.65
C PHE A 27 7.04 4.30 10.57
N SER A 28 6.84 4.88 9.39
CA SER A 28 6.07 6.11 9.19
C SER A 28 4.77 5.91 8.43
N ILE A 29 4.75 5.07 7.41
CA ILE A 29 3.64 4.94 6.46
C ILE A 29 2.29 4.62 7.13
N GLU A 30 2.27 3.73 8.14
CA GLU A 30 1.03 3.40 8.87
C GLU A 30 0.50 4.60 9.65
N LYS A 31 1.41 5.35 10.28
CA LYS A 31 1.05 6.55 11.05
C LYS A 31 0.47 7.62 10.12
N ASP A 32 1.07 7.80 8.96
CA ASP A 32 0.63 8.78 7.96
C ASP A 32 -0.75 8.38 7.40
N PHE A 33 -0.94 7.11 7.03
CA PHE A 33 -2.25 6.61 6.60
C PHE A 33 -3.32 6.81 7.66
N ASN A 34 -3.06 6.41 8.90
CA ASN A 34 -4.02 6.57 10.01
C ASN A 34 -4.37 8.04 10.25
N SER A 35 -3.41 8.96 10.12
CA SER A 35 -3.67 10.39 10.25
C SER A 35 -4.59 10.92 9.15
N ILE A 36 -4.42 10.44 7.91
CA ILE A 36 -5.22 10.88 6.76
C ILE A 36 -6.64 10.33 6.85
N ILE A 37 -6.82 9.08 7.27
CA ILE A 37 -8.13 8.41 7.27
C ILE A 37 -8.93 8.60 8.56
N LEU A 38 -8.38 9.27 9.57
CA LEU A 38 -8.92 9.36 10.94
C LEU A 38 -10.43 9.64 11.03
N ASN A 39 -10.95 10.49 10.12
CA ASN A 39 -12.36 10.89 10.11
C ASN A 39 -13.12 10.36 8.87
N LEU A 40 -12.57 9.38 8.19
CA LEU A 40 -13.18 8.76 7.02
C LEU A 40 -13.77 7.40 7.37
N PRO A 41 -14.83 6.95 6.67
CA PRO A 41 -15.39 5.61 6.86
C PRO A 41 -14.48 4.56 6.18
N ILE A 42 -13.25 4.45 6.65
CA ILE A 42 -12.20 3.59 6.10
C ILE A 42 -11.55 2.81 7.23
N ASP A 43 -11.38 1.52 7.02
CA ASP A 43 -10.60 0.64 7.89
C ASP A 43 -9.30 0.27 7.20
N LEU A 44 -8.18 0.44 7.88
CA LEU A 44 -6.85 0.10 7.39
C LEU A 44 -6.38 -1.23 7.99
N PHE A 45 -5.93 -2.13 7.13
CA PHE A 45 -5.36 -3.43 7.50
C PHE A 45 -3.96 -3.53 6.92
N VAL A 46 -2.97 -3.79 7.77
CA VAL A 46 -1.56 -3.71 7.37
C VAL A 46 -0.88 -5.07 7.48
N ASN A 47 -0.10 -5.41 6.49
CA ASN A 47 0.90 -6.47 6.58
C ASN A 47 2.25 -5.97 6.03
N ARG A 48 3.34 -6.64 6.41
CA ARG A 48 4.68 -6.18 6.13
C ARG A 48 5.43 -7.13 5.22
N LEU A 49 6.01 -6.55 4.17
CA LEU A 49 6.88 -7.25 3.25
C LEU A 49 8.30 -7.29 3.82
N PRO A 50 8.96 -8.46 3.87
CA PRO A 50 10.33 -8.55 4.32
C PRO A 50 11.26 -7.66 3.50
N PHE A 51 12.20 -7.01 4.17
CA PHE A 51 13.20 -6.17 3.53
C PHE A 51 14.53 -6.91 3.41
N TYR A 52 15.17 -6.83 2.26
CA TYR A 52 16.47 -7.43 1.99
C TYR A 52 17.53 -6.34 1.76
N ASN A 53 18.60 -6.40 2.56
CA ASN A 53 19.75 -5.52 2.47
C ASN A 53 20.93 -6.27 1.82
N PRO A 54 21.74 -5.66 0.95
CA PRO A 54 21.63 -4.30 0.42
C PRO A 54 20.45 -4.11 -0.56
N LEU A 55 20.00 -2.86 -0.74
CA LEU A 55 18.92 -2.52 -1.65
C LEU A 55 19.40 -2.55 -3.10
N THR A 56 19.31 -3.72 -3.71
CA THR A 56 19.68 -3.98 -5.12
C THR A 56 18.43 -4.36 -5.91
N ASP A 57 18.47 -4.23 -7.24
CA ASP A 57 17.37 -4.65 -8.12
C ASP A 57 16.98 -6.11 -7.87
N LYS A 58 17.98 -6.99 -7.68
CA LYS A 58 17.76 -8.41 -7.37
C LYS A 58 16.96 -8.59 -6.08
N ASN A 59 17.31 -7.86 -5.03
CA ASN A 59 16.61 -7.93 -3.75
C ASN A 59 15.23 -7.29 -3.81
N LEU A 60 15.04 -6.21 -4.58
CA LEU A 60 13.72 -5.61 -4.83
C LEU A 60 12.80 -6.58 -5.59
N ILE A 61 13.31 -7.27 -6.60
CA ILE A 61 12.55 -8.31 -7.32
C ILE A 61 12.17 -9.44 -6.37
N LYS A 62 13.14 -9.95 -5.58
CA LYS A 62 12.89 -11.01 -4.58
C LYS A 62 11.80 -10.62 -3.57
N MET A 63 11.81 -9.38 -3.11
CA MET A 63 10.74 -8.86 -2.24
C MET A 63 9.38 -8.90 -2.95
N THR A 64 9.34 -8.47 -4.21
CA THR A 64 8.12 -8.47 -5.01
C THR A 64 7.53 -9.87 -5.21
N GLU A 65 8.35 -10.91 -5.23
CA GLU A 65 7.87 -12.29 -5.37
C GLU A 65 7.04 -12.75 -4.18
N GLN A 66 7.26 -12.20 -2.99
CA GLN A 66 6.49 -12.50 -1.77
C GLN A 66 5.20 -11.68 -1.66
N LEU A 67 4.96 -10.75 -2.58
CA LEU A 67 3.86 -9.79 -2.48
C LEU A 67 2.49 -10.47 -2.46
N THR A 68 2.30 -11.56 -3.21
CA THR A 68 1.03 -12.30 -3.21
C THR A 68 0.74 -12.89 -1.84
N GLU A 69 1.68 -13.61 -1.24
CA GLU A 69 1.52 -14.23 0.08
C GLU A 69 1.27 -13.19 1.17
N VAL A 70 2.06 -12.11 1.18
CA VAL A 70 1.90 -11.02 2.15
C VAL A 70 0.53 -10.36 2.02
N THR A 71 0.04 -10.17 0.79
CA THR A 71 -1.27 -9.60 0.52
C THR A 71 -2.41 -10.53 0.91
N GLU A 72 -2.27 -11.83 0.66
CA GLU A 72 -3.27 -12.84 1.04
C GLU A 72 -3.53 -12.86 2.53
N ASN A 73 -2.46 -12.68 3.33
CA ASN A 73 -2.53 -12.63 4.79
C ASN A 73 -3.10 -11.32 5.36
N ILE A 74 -3.47 -10.35 4.52
CA ILE A 74 -4.30 -9.22 4.95
C ILE A 74 -5.76 -9.65 4.93
N LEU A 75 -6.38 -9.83 6.09
CA LEU A 75 -7.76 -10.33 6.22
C LEU A 75 -8.01 -11.58 5.34
N PRO A 76 -7.47 -12.74 5.68
CA PRO A 76 -7.67 -13.97 4.90
C PRO A 76 -9.15 -14.24 4.64
N ASN A 77 -9.47 -14.67 3.42
CA ASN A 77 -10.86 -14.97 2.97
C ASN A 77 -11.81 -13.75 2.97
N GLN A 78 -11.29 -12.51 3.12
CA GLN A 78 -12.08 -11.29 2.97
C GLN A 78 -11.62 -10.50 1.75
N THR A 79 -12.57 -9.79 1.16
CA THR A 79 -12.28 -8.84 0.08
C THR A 79 -11.72 -7.54 0.64
N LEU A 80 -10.89 -6.89 -0.14
CA LEU A 80 -10.41 -5.52 0.08
C LEU A 80 -10.86 -4.65 -1.09
N ASP A 81 -11.25 -3.41 -0.82
CA ASP A 81 -11.62 -2.46 -1.88
C ASP A 81 -10.38 -1.94 -2.60
N THR A 82 -9.32 -1.72 -1.84
CA THR A 82 -8.04 -1.21 -2.37
C THR A 82 -6.88 -1.83 -1.62
N VAL A 83 -5.78 -2.08 -2.32
CA VAL A 83 -4.49 -2.42 -1.73
C VAL A 83 -3.45 -1.38 -2.14
N ALA A 84 -2.82 -0.76 -1.15
CA ALA A 84 -1.69 0.15 -1.33
C ALA A 84 -0.37 -0.61 -1.11
N TYR A 85 0.52 -0.55 -2.08
CA TYR A 85 1.88 -1.08 -1.98
C TYR A 85 2.87 0.04 -1.66
N GLY A 86 3.43 0.04 -0.46
CA GLY A 86 4.24 1.13 0.10
C GLY A 86 5.72 1.12 -0.31
N CYS A 87 6.07 0.73 -1.55
CA CYS A 87 7.48 0.70 -1.98
C CYS A 87 7.69 1.34 -3.35
N THR A 88 8.31 2.52 -3.37
CA THR A 88 8.60 3.26 -4.59
C THR A 88 9.65 2.53 -5.46
N SER A 89 10.79 2.18 -4.88
CA SER A 89 11.88 1.50 -5.61
C SER A 89 11.45 0.14 -6.13
N GLY A 90 10.71 -0.64 -5.32
CA GLY A 90 10.15 -1.92 -5.74
C GLY A 90 9.19 -1.77 -6.92
N THR A 91 8.39 -0.71 -6.94
CA THR A 91 7.48 -0.43 -8.06
C THR A 91 8.25 -0.09 -9.34
N ILE A 92 9.32 0.70 -9.24
CA ILE A 92 10.15 1.08 -10.40
C ILE A 92 10.84 -0.14 -11.00
N VAL A 93 11.49 -0.95 -10.16
CA VAL A 93 12.29 -2.09 -10.61
C VAL A 93 11.43 -3.25 -11.12
N ALA A 94 10.35 -3.56 -10.44
CA ALA A 94 9.47 -4.67 -10.83
C ALA A 94 8.48 -4.29 -11.93
N GLY A 95 8.14 -3.01 -12.04
CA GLY A 95 7.07 -2.50 -12.91
C GLY A 95 5.69 -2.55 -12.26
N VAL A 96 4.88 -1.53 -12.55
CA VAL A 96 3.53 -1.36 -11.98
C VAL A 96 2.63 -2.56 -12.26
N ASP A 97 2.62 -3.07 -13.50
CA ASP A 97 1.74 -4.16 -13.92
C ASP A 97 2.04 -5.45 -13.13
N LYS A 98 3.31 -5.74 -12.88
CA LYS A 98 3.70 -6.91 -12.08
C LYS A 98 3.22 -6.79 -10.64
N ILE A 99 3.31 -5.58 -10.04
CA ILE A 99 2.79 -5.33 -8.69
C ILE A 99 1.27 -5.54 -8.66
N ILE A 100 0.53 -4.96 -9.62
CA ILE A 100 -0.92 -5.13 -9.72
C ILE A 100 -1.29 -6.60 -9.83
N ASN A 101 -0.68 -7.32 -10.75
CA ASN A 101 -0.95 -8.74 -10.97
C ASN A 101 -0.70 -9.58 -9.70
N LYS A 102 0.42 -9.35 -9.01
CA LYS A 102 0.74 -10.07 -7.77
C LYS A 102 -0.28 -9.83 -6.65
N ILE A 103 -0.74 -8.60 -6.50
CA ILE A 103 -1.75 -8.23 -5.50
C ILE A 103 -3.11 -8.82 -5.86
N GLN A 104 -3.52 -8.73 -7.13
CA GLN A 104 -4.82 -9.22 -7.58
C GLN A 104 -4.91 -10.75 -7.61
N LEU A 105 -3.80 -11.47 -7.67
CA LEU A 105 -3.79 -12.92 -7.43
C LEU A 105 -4.27 -13.26 -6.01
N ALA A 106 -3.91 -12.47 -5.01
CA ALA A 106 -4.32 -12.67 -3.62
C ALA A 106 -5.70 -12.07 -3.32
N LYS A 107 -6.00 -10.90 -3.88
CA LYS A 107 -7.24 -10.14 -3.65
C LYS A 107 -7.86 -9.76 -5.00
N PRO A 108 -8.61 -10.68 -5.63
CA PRO A 108 -9.25 -10.41 -6.92
C PRO A 108 -10.17 -9.18 -6.87
N ASN A 109 -10.19 -8.40 -7.95
CA ASN A 109 -11.03 -7.21 -8.14
C ASN A 109 -10.70 -6.03 -7.21
N CYS A 110 -9.69 -6.09 -6.34
CA CYS A 110 -9.28 -4.92 -5.58
C CYS A 110 -8.61 -3.88 -6.50
N LYS A 111 -8.79 -2.61 -6.16
CA LYS A 111 -7.97 -1.53 -6.75
C LYS A 111 -6.57 -1.62 -6.17
N VAL A 112 -5.57 -1.32 -7.00
CA VAL A 112 -4.17 -1.31 -6.54
C VAL A 112 -3.57 0.06 -6.75
N THR A 113 -2.88 0.55 -5.75
CA THR A 113 -2.15 1.82 -5.83
C THR A 113 -0.72 1.65 -5.35
N THR A 114 0.18 2.43 -5.93
CA THR A 114 1.60 2.49 -5.58
C THR A 114 2.00 3.96 -5.42
N PRO A 115 3.12 4.27 -4.77
CA PRO A 115 3.59 5.66 -4.66
C PRO A 115 3.71 6.35 -6.03
N ILE A 116 4.19 5.62 -7.04
CA ILE A 116 4.35 6.15 -8.41
C ILE A 116 3.00 6.43 -9.05
N THR A 117 2.07 5.47 -9.04
CA THR A 117 0.75 5.66 -9.65
C THR A 117 -0.05 6.76 -8.95
N SER A 118 0.07 6.85 -7.62
CA SER A 118 -0.59 7.89 -6.83
C SER A 118 -0.02 9.27 -7.15
N ALA A 119 1.31 9.40 -7.23
CA ALA A 119 1.96 10.67 -7.59
C ALA A 119 1.53 11.14 -8.99
N VAL A 120 1.56 10.24 -9.98
CA VAL A 120 1.13 10.55 -11.36
C VAL A 120 -0.35 10.99 -11.39
N ASN A 121 -1.21 10.27 -10.66
CA ASN A 121 -2.64 10.62 -10.62
C ASN A 121 -2.88 11.97 -9.92
N ALA A 122 -2.16 12.25 -8.84
CA ALA A 122 -2.24 13.54 -8.15
C ALA A 122 -1.80 14.70 -9.06
N LEU A 123 -0.68 14.55 -9.78
CA LEU A 123 -0.19 15.56 -10.73
C LEU A 123 -1.21 15.80 -11.85
N LYS A 124 -1.81 14.74 -12.40
CA LYS A 124 -2.87 14.84 -13.43
C LYS A 124 -4.10 15.57 -12.87
N HIS A 125 -4.55 15.20 -11.69
CA HIS A 125 -5.73 15.81 -11.04
C HIS A 125 -5.52 17.31 -10.81
N LEU A 126 -4.32 17.72 -10.40
CA LEU A 126 -3.95 19.11 -10.17
C LEU A 126 -3.58 19.85 -11.48
N SER A 127 -3.65 19.18 -12.64
CA SER A 127 -3.24 19.72 -13.93
C SER A 127 -1.79 20.27 -13.97
N LEU A 128 -0.91 19.68 -13.15
CA LEU A 128 0.50 20.10 -13.06
C LEU A 128 1.31 19.36 -14.13
N LYS A 129 2.08 20.15 -14.90
CA LYS A 129 3.00 19.63 -15.94
C LYS A 129 4.43 19.52 -15.45
N THR A 130 4.79 20.33 -14.46
CA THR A 130 6.13 20.39 -13.87
C THR A 130 6.02 20.54 -12.36
N VAL A 131 6.97 19.97 -11.63
CA VAL A 131 7.10 20.13 -10.18
C VAL A 131 8.50 20.62 -9.85
N SER A 132 8.60 21.48 -8.83
CA SER A 132 9.87 21.96 -8.31
C SER A 132 9.98 21.61 -6.84
N TYR A 133 11.13 21.09 -6.45
CA TYR A 133 11.44 20.83 -5.04
C TYR A 133 12.14 22.05 -4.46
N THR A 134 11.49 22.77 -3.56
CA THR A 134 12.01 24.00 -2.96
C THR A 134 13.07 23.78 -1.88
N HIS A 135 13.17 22.56 -1.34
CA HIS A 135 14.09 22.23 -0.23
C HIS A 135 15.22 21.25 -0.60
N LEU A 136 15.26 20.77 -1.84
CA LEU A 136 16.37 19.99 -2.36
C LEU A 136 17.24 20.89 -3.25
N THR A 137 18.11 21.66 -2.64
CA THR A 137 19.23 22.30 -3.33
C THR A 137 20.33 21.25 -3.59
N LEU A 138 20.04 20.24 -4.38
CA LEU A 138 21.11 19.47 -4.97
C LEU A 138 21.72 20.32 -6.08
N PRO A 139 23.08 20.50 -6.10
CA PRO A 139 23.72 21.08 -7.23
C PRO A 139 23.41 20.18 -8.43
N THR A 140 22.52 20.63 -9.28
CA THR A 140 22.22 19.97 -10.53
C THR A 140 23.48 20.06 -11.40
N LYS A 141 24.37 19.08 -11.31
CA LYS A 141 25.29 18.81 -12.42
C LYS A 141 24.40 18.43 -13.60
N ARG A 142 24.28 19.36 -14.56
CA ARG A 142 23.79 19.00 -15.88
C ARG A 142 24.65 17.86 -16.37
N ILE A 143 24.06 16.67 -16.51
CA ILE A 143 24.62 15.62 -17.34
C ILE A 143 24.29 16.06 -18.76
N VAL A 144 25.30 16.53 -19.45
CA VAL A 144 25.26 16.81 -20.89
C VAL A 144 25.39 15.46 -21.59
#